data_8349742684e363701ac596673ba18a15
#
_entry.id   8349742684e363701ac596673ba18a15
#
_cell.length_a   1.000
_cell.length_b   1.000
_cell.length_c   1.000
_cell.angle_alpha   90.00
_cell.angle_beta   90.00
_cell.angle_gamma   90.00
#
_symmetry.space_group_name_H-M   'P 1'
#
loop_
_entity.id
_entity.type
_entity.pdbx_description
1 polymer ?
#
loop_
_entity_poly.entity_id
_entity_poly.type
_entity_poly.pdbx_seq_one_letter_code
_entity_poly.pdbx_strand_id
1 'polypeptide(L)'
;LQKRITEEGKDCIGDLYITADAGRLGAFQEKGMFQKGASSKIIKSVVPANFRTSYWTGIAKRARIIYYSPERVSTSDLEGMTYEDLADSKWKGKIVIRKSNNVYNQSLVASLIENNGKKVTAEWAKGIVANMARDSKGNDRAQILAVAAGEADLAVANTYYLALMLSGKKGAEQQAAAKKVKPFFPNQDGRGTHMNISGGGILKHAPNKTNAIKLLEFLLTKEAQEHIVNNTFEYPMIDGVEPHELLSQMGLGFKQDLKTKVASYGKKQADALEIMLASKWK
;
A
#
# COMPACT_ATOMS: atom_id res chain seq x y z
N LEU A 1 2.74 17.97 5.90
CA LEU A 1 1.42 18.51 5.56
C LEU A 1 0.43 18.34 6.71
N GLN A 2 0.23 17.10 7.28
CA GLN A 2 -0.69 16.89 8.41
C GLN A 2 -0.41 17.83 9.59
N LYS A 3 0.87 17.99 9.99
CA LYS A 3 1.28 18.90 11.06
C LYS A 3 0.81 20.33 10.76
N ARG A 4 1.08 20.84 9.57
CA ARG A 4 0.64 22.17 9.13
C ARG A 4 -0.88 22.35 9.22
N ILE A 5 -1.68 21.41 8.69
CA ILE A 5 -3.14 21.46 8.75
C ILE A 5 -3.63 21.48 10.22
N THR A 6 -2.98 20.70 11.08
CA THR A 6 -3.33 20.67 12.52
C THR A 6 -3.01 21.98 13.23
N GLU A 7 -1.87 22.60 12.91
CA GLU A 7 -1.42 23.87 13.48
C GLU A 7 -2.27 25.06 13.00
N GLU A 8 -2.64 25.08 11.71
CA GLU A 8 -3.54 26.11 11.14
C GLU A 8 -4.98 25.98 11.69
N GLY A 9 -5.42 24.77 12.05
CA GLY A 9 -6.72 24.54 12.67
C GLY A 9 -7.89 25.10 11.85
N LYS A 10 -8.66 26.04 12.44
CA LYS A 10 -9.81 26.70 11.77
C LYS A 10 -9.39 27.69 10.68
N ASP A 11 -8.16 28.16 10.70
CA ASP A 11 -7.62 29.12 9.74
C ASP A 11 -6.99 28.40 8.52
N CYS A 12 -7.06 27.06 8.47
CA CYS A 12 -6.62 26.29 7.33
C CYS A 12 -7.52 26.57 6.10
N ILE A 13 -6.89 27.06 5.04
CA ILE A 13 -7.57 27.39 3.76
C ILE A 13 -7.81 26.17 2.87
N GLY A 14 -7.29 25.00 3.24
CA GLY A 14 -7.43 23.78 2.46
C GLY A 14 -8.82 23.16 2.61
N ASP A 15 -9.33 22.57 1.53
CA ASP A 15 -10.61 21.85 1.54
C ASP A 15 -10.44 20.34 1.65
N LEU A 16 -9.38 19.80 1.01
CA LEU A 16 -9.11 18.37 0.93
C LEU A 16 -7.71 18.04 1.42
N TYR A 17 -7.60 16.91 2.09
CA TYR A 17 -6.34 16.24 2.31
C TYR A 17 -6.29 14.95 1.51
N ILE A 18 -5.48 14.93 0.44
CA ILE A 18 -5.24 13.76 -0.40
C ILE A 18 -3.86 13.19 -0.06
N THR A 19 -3.79 11.90 0.16
CA THR A 19 -2.55 11.21 0.51
C THR A 19 -2.55 9.75 0.07
N ALA A 20 -1.36 9.22 -0.07
CA ALA A 20 -1.15 7.78 -0.18
C ALA A 20 -1.21 7.15 1.21
N ASP A 21 -1.94 6.04 1.28
CA ASP A 21 -2.09 5.13 2.41
C ASP A 21 -3.29 5.41 3.32
N ALA A 22 -4.16 4.37 3.40
CA ALA A 22 -5.34 4.39 4.27
C ALA A 22 -4.99 4.54 5.76
N GLY A 23 -3.81 4.07 6.19
CA GLY A 23 -3.32 4.27 7.55
C GLY A 23 -3.20 5.75 7.91
N ARG A 24 -2.67 6.57 6.98
CA ARG A 24 -2.59 8.04 7.17
C ARG A 24 -3.96 8.70 7.21
N LEU A 25 -4.88 8.27 6.31
CA LEU A 25 -6.24 8.80 6.31
C LEU A 25 -6.97 8.44 7.60
N GLY A 26 -6.87 7.19 8.03
CA GLY A 26 -7.47 6.72 9.27
C GLY A 26 -6.90 7.42 10.50
N ALA A 27 -5.58 7.52 10.62
CA ALA A 27 -4.93 8.22 11.74
C ALA A 27 -5.32 9.73 11.79
N PHE A 28 -5.51 10.36 10.63
CA PHE A 28 -5.95 11.75 10.55
C PHE A 28 -7.44 11.90 10.90
N GLN A 29 -8.26 10.90 10.54
CA GLN A 29 -9.67 10.81 10.99
C GLN A 29 -9.78 10.65 12.52
N GLU A 30 -8.99 9.77 13.14
CA GLU A 30 -8.99 9.56 14.61
C GLU A 30 -8.64 10.83 15.38
N LYS A 31 -7.85 11.73 14.77
CA LYS A 31 -7.56 13.07 15.31
C LYS A 31 -8.70 14.08 15.10
N GLY A 32 -9.82 13.67 14.52
CA GLY A 32 -10.96 14.55 14.25
C GLY A 32 -10.70 15.64 13.20
N MET A 33 -9.73 15.42 12.30
CA MET A 33 -9.29 16.41 11.30
C MET A 33 -10.12 16.39 10.01
N PHE A 34 -11.04 15.44 9.88
CA PHE A 34 -11.99 15.36 8.76
C PHE A 34 -13.42 15.62 9.21
N GLN A 35 -14.23 16.15 8.31
CA GLN A 35 -15.69 16.17 8.44
C GLN A 35 -16.35 15.13 7.56
N LYS A 36 -17.59 14.75 7.88
CA LYS A 36 -18.39 13.84 7.05
C LYS A 36 -18.74 14.50 5.71
N GLY A 37 -18.78 13.69 4.64
CA GLY A 37 -19.14 14.15 3.30
C GLY A 37 -18.41 13.43 2.16
N ALA A 38 -17.33 12.71 2.45
CA ALA A 38 -16.59 11.94 1.45
C ALA A 38 -17.27 10.62 1.04
N SER A 39 -18.60 10.53 1.15
CA SER A 39 -19.40 9.36 0.79
C SER A 39 -20.75 9.76 0.23
N SER A 40 -20.75 10.64 -0.76
CA SER A 40 -21.96 11.01 -1.55
C SER A 40 -22.59 9.78 -2.21
N LYS A 41 -23.78 9.93 -2.80
CA LYS A 41 -24.42 8.83 -3.54
C LYS A 41 -23.54 8.34 -4.70
N ILE A 42 -22.88 9.25 -5.43
CA ILE A 42 -21.98 8.94 -6.53
C ILE A 42 -20.76 8.15 -6.02
N ILE A 43 -20.08 8.63 -4.97
CA ILE A 43 -18.93 7.92 -4.39
C ILE A 43 -19.34 6.51 -3.91
N LYS A 44 -20.50 6.38 -3.27
CA LYS A 44 -21.00 5.09 -2.80
C LYS A 44 -21.32 4.10 -3.91
N SER A 45 -21.73 4.57 -5.08
CA SER A 45 -22.07 3.70 -6.22
C SER A 45 -20.83 3.16 -6.95
N VAL A 46 -19.69 3.85 -6.89
CA VAL A 46 -18.49 3.48 -7.67
C VAL A 46 -17.31 3.01 -6.82
N VAL A 47 -17.24 3.37 -5.53
CA VAL A 47 -16.14 2.95 -4.64
C VAL A 47 -16.61 1.83 -3.73
N PRO A 48 -15.96 0.65 -3.72
CA PRO A 48 -16.30 -0.45 -2.82
C PRO A 48 -16.22 -0.05 -1.34
N ALA A 49 -17.10 -0.61 -0.51
CA ALA A 49 -17.29 -0.21 0.88
C ALA A 49 -16.03 -0.33 1.77
N ASN A 50 -15.14 -1.28 1.46
CA ASN A 50 -13.89 -1.47 2.21
C ASN A 50 -12.82 -0.40 1.91
N PHE A 51 -12.99 0.39 0.83
CA PHE A 51 -12.07 1.47 0.42
C PHE A 51 -12.58 2.87 0.73
N ARG A 52 -13.64 3.01 1.52
CA ARG A 52 -14.21 4.31 1.92
C ARG A 52 -14.78 4.29 3.33
N THR A 53 -14.90 5.48 3.90
CA THR A 53 -15.66 5.76 5.13
C THR A 53 -16.60 6.94 4.88
N SER A 54 -17.28 7.44 5.90
CA SER A 54 -18.03 8.71 5.80
C SER A 54 -17.11 9.95 5.74
N TYR A 55 -15.81 9.80 6.05
CA TYR A 55 -14.85 10.88 6.20
C TYR A 55 -13.84 10.99 5.05
N TRP A 56 -13.54 9.88 4.39
CA TRP A 56 -12.60 9.81 3.27
C TRP A 56 -12.99 8.68 2.30
N THR A 57 -12.49 8.79 1.08
CA THR A 57 -12.68 7.81 0.01
C THR A 57 -11.37 7.48 -0.67
N GLY A 58 -11.24 6.23 -1.15
CA GLY A 58 -10.17 5.83 -2.05
C GLY A 58 -10.34 6.49 -3.41
N ILE A 59 -9.21 6.79 -4.05
CA ILE A 59 -9.11 7.38 -5.39
C ILE A 59 -8.38 6.41 -6.33
N ALA A 60 -7.40 5.67 -5.83
CA ALA A 60 -6.68 4.63 -6.55
C ALA A 60 -6.29 3.49 -5.61
N LYS A 61 -6.05 2.30 -6.15
CA LYS A 61 -5.68 1.10 -5.39
C LYS A 61 -4.25 0.65 -5.70
N ARG A 62 -3.63 -0.02 -4.76
CA ARG A 62 -2.36 -0.71 -4.94
C ARG A 62 -2.30 -1.96 -4.08
N ALA A 63 -1.56 -2.95 -4.54
CA ALA A 63 -1.20 -4.10 -3.74
C ALA A 63 0.23 -3.93 -3.19
N ARG A 64 0.50 -4.45 -1.99
CA ARG A 64 1.85 -4.61 -1.47
C ARG A 64 2.22 -6.07 -1.61
N ILE A 65 3.13 -6.39 -2.51
CA ILE A 65 3.42 -7.74 -2.95
C ILE A 65 4.87 -8.15 -2.67
N ILE A 66 5.20 -9.39 -2.99
CA ILE A 66 6.55 -9.91 -2.95
C ILE A 66 7.14 -9.83 -4.36
N TYR A 67 8.36 -9.34 -4.45
CA TYR A 67 9.19 -9.45 -5.66
C TYR A 67 10.29 -10.45 -5.41
N TYR A 68 10.59 -11.28 -6.39
CA TYR A 68 11.60 -12.33 -6.24
C TYR A 68 12.54 -12.42 -7.45
N SER A 69 13.71 -12.99 -7.23
CA SER A 69 14.64 -13.36 -8.31
C SER A 69 14.27 -14.73 -8.88
N PRO A 70 13.86 -14.84 -10.14
CA PRO A 70 13.55 -16.12 -10.73
C PRO A 70 14.79 -17.04 -10.94
N GLU A 71 15.99 -16.50 -10.79
CA GLU A 71 17.24 -17.27 -10.84
C GLU A 71 17.57 -17.97 -9.51
N ARG A 72 17.02 -17.47 -8.38
CA ARG A 72 17.36 -17.95 -7.03
C ARG A 72 16.17 -18.50 -6.25
N VAL A 73 14.96 -18.22 -6.68
CA VAL A 73 13.71 -18.70 -6.08
C VAL A 73 12.88 -19.37 -7.14
N SER A 74 12.56 -20.64 -6.95
CA SER A 74 11.70 -21.39 -7.85
C SER A 74 10.23 -21.04 -7.64
N THR A 75 9.37 -21.29 -8.62
CA THR A 75 7.92 -21.13 -8.48
C THR A 75 7.34 -22.08 -7.43
N SER A 76 7.92 -23.28 -7.26
CA SER A 76 7.53 -24.23 -6.22
C SER A 76 7.82 -23.74 -4.80
N ASP A 77 8.85 -22.90 -4.60
CA ASP A 77 9.11 -22.28 -3.29
C ASP A 77 8.03 -21.27 -2.88
N LEU A 78 7.31 -20.75 -3.86
CA LEU A 78 6.28 -19.70 -3.70
C LEU A 78 4.86 -20.27 -3.75
N GLU A 79 4.66 -21.52 -4.10
CA GLU A 79 3.34 -22.14 -4.21
C GLU A 79 2.59 -22.05 -2.88
N GLY A 80 1.36 -21.50 -2.90
CA GLY A 80 0.54 -21.29 -1.71
C GLY A 80 1.07 -20.25 -0.71
N MET A 81 2.22 -19.60 -0.98
CA MET A 81 2.90 -18.72 -0.04
C MET A 81 2.03 -17.55 0.39
N THR A 82 2.07 -17.28 1.69
CA THR A 82 1.39 -16.17 2.37
C THR A 82 2.39 -15.11 2.84
N TYR A 83 1.90 -13.97 3.37
CA TYR A 83 2.80 -13.03 4.07
C TYR A 83 3.36 -13.64 5.35
N GLU A 84 2.61 -14.52 5.98
CA GLU A 84 3.00 -15.21 7.21
C GLU A 84 4.25 -16.07 6.99
N ASP A 85 4.36 -16.72 5.83
CA ASP A 85 5.49 -17.59 5.47
C ASP A 85 6.80 -16.83 5.23
N LEU A 86 6.75 -15.50 5.10
CA LEU A 86 7.98 -14.68 5.09
C LEU A 86 8.77 -14.77 6.41
N ALA A 87 8.14 -15.20 7.50
CA ALA A 87 8.80 -15.44 8.78
C ALA A 87 9.46 -16.83 8.88
N ASP A 88 9.25 -17.72 7.91
CA ASP A 88 9.88 -19.03 7.89
C ASP A 88 11.40 -18.92 7.77
N SER A 89 12.12 -19.73 8.52
CA SER A 89 13.59 -19.76 8.57
C SER A 89 14.26 -20.13 7.23
N LYS A 90 13.53 -20.74 6.29
CA LYS A 90 14.03 -20.98 4.92
C LYS A 90 14.42 -19.69 4.19
N TRP A 91 13.87 -18.55 4.62
CA TRP A 91 14.16 -17.23 4.07
C TRP A 91 15.26 -16.47 4.83
N LYS A 92 15.98 -17.12 5.75
CA LYS A 92 17.04 -16.47 6.54
C LYS A 92 18.10 -15.82 5.65
N GLY A 93 18.29 -14.50 5.85
CA GLY A 93 19.26 -13.70 5.08
C GLY A 93 18.81 -13.42 3.63
N LYS A 94 17.52 -13.60 3.30
CA LYS A 94 17.03 -13.53 1.91
C LYS A 94 16.02 -12.42 1.66
N ILE A 95 15.54 -11.71 2.69
CA ILE A 95 14.48 -10.71 2.58
C ILE A 95 15.04 -9.30 2.69
N VAL A 96 14.58 -8.40 1.81
CA VAL A 96 14.75 -6.95 1.97
C VAL A 96 13.38 -6.28 2.02
N ILE A 97 13.25 -5.36 2.96
CA ILE A 97 12.02 -4.61 3.20
C ILE A 97 12.37 -3.24 3.78
N ARG A 98 11.48 -2.26 3.67
CA ARG A 98 11.69 -0.90 4.19
C ARG A 98 11.70 -0.83 5.71
N LYS A 99 12.16 0.31 6.24
CA LYS A 99 12.19 0.62 7.68
C LYS A 99 10.79 0.60 8.31
N SER A 100 10.73 0.37 9.61
CA SER A 100 9.52 0.35 10.44
C SER A 100 8.73 1.66 10.41
N ASN A 101 9.40 2.80 10.25
CA ASN A 101 8.74 4.11 10.16
C ASN A 101 8.02 4.35 8.83
N ASN A 102 8.11 3.42 7.88
CA ASN A 102 7.40 3.52 6.61
C ASN A 102 5.93 3.12 6.76
N VAL A 103 5.02 4.02 6.36
CA VAL A 103 3.58 3.81 6.49
C VAL A 103 3.07 2.57 5.75
N TYR A 104 3.68 2.18 4.62
CA TYR A 104 3.23 0.99 3.86
C TYR A 104 3.51 -0.30 4.63
N ASN A 105 4.64 -0.38 5.34
CA ASN A 105 4.93 -1.49 6.26
C ASN A 105 3.97 -1.47 7.45
N GLN A 106 3.74 -0.28 8.04
CA GLN A 106 2.79 -0.15 9.15
C GLN A 106 1.39 -0.62 8.76
N SER A 107 0.92 -0.29 7.55
CA SER A 107 -0.38 -0.74 7.05
C SER A 107 -0.42 -2.24 6.76
N LEU A 108 0.66 -2.83 6.25
CA LEU A 108 0.75 -4.30 6.10
C LEU A 108 0.71 -4.98 7.47
N VAL A 109 1.52 -4.53 8.43
CA VAL A 109 1.53 -5.08 9.79
C VAL A 109 0.18 -4.86 10.48
N ALA A 110 -0.46 -3.71 10.29
CA ALA A 110 -1.82 -3.45 10.78
C ALA A 110 -2.84 -4.44 10.21
N SER A 111 -2.72 -4.81 8.92
CA SER A 111 -3.59 -5.83 8.33
C SER A 111 -3.33 -7.22 8.92
N LEU A 112 -2.08 -7.56 9.23
CA LEU A 112 -1.75 -8.81 9.93
C LEU A 112 -2.29 -8.82 11.35
N ILE A 113 -2.23 -7.71 12.08
CA ILE A 113 -2.86 -7.60 13.41
C ILE A 113 -4.37 -7.81 13.32
N GLU A 114 -5.03 -7.26 12.28
CA GLU A 114 -6.47 -7.44 12.07
C GLU A 114 -6.84 -8.90 11.86
N ASN A 115 -6.04 -9.64 11.10
CA ASN A 115 -6.33 -11.03 10.73
C ASN A 115 -5.83 -12.04 11.76
N ASN A 116 -4.68 -11.83 12.41
CA ASN A 116 -3.97 -12.83 13.20
C ASN A 116 -3.84 -12.43 14.68
N GLY A 117 -4.17 -11.18 15.04
CA GLY A 117 -3.97 -10.63 16.38
C GLY A 117 -2.53 -10.17 16.66
N LYS A 118 -2.37 -9.36 17.71
CA LYS A 118 -1.08 -8.71 18.05
C LYS A 118 0.03 -9.73 18.36
N LYS A 119 -0.28 -10.78 19.13
CA LYS A 119 0.72 -11.76 19.58
C LYS A 119 1.36 -12.51 18.39
N VAL A 120 0.54 -13.05 17.50
CA VAL A 120 1.01 -13.78 16.31
C VAL A 120 1.78 -12.85 15.38
N THR A 121 1.30 -11.62 15.19
CA THR A 121 1.98 -10.62 14.35
C THR A 121 3.33 -10.18 14.95
N ALA A 122 3.47 -10.15 16.27
CA ALA A 122 4.75 -9.86 16.92
C ALA A 122 5.79 -10.97 16.69
N GLU A 123 5.40 -12.22 16.75
CA GLU A 123 6.30 -13.34 16.40
C GLU A 123 6.66 -13.33 14.92
N TRP A 124 5.71 -13.05 14.04
CA TRP A 124 5.97 -12.85 12.62
C TRP A 124 6.99 -11.72 12.37
N ALA A 125 6.86 -10.58 13.04
CA ALA A 125 7.79 -9.45 12.87
C ALA A 125 9.22 -9.81 13.31
N LYS A 126 9.38 -10.63 14.38
CA LYS A 126 10.67 -11.18 14.79
C LYS A 126 11.26 -12.08 13.69
N GLY A 127 10.44 -12.96 13.10
CA GLY A 127 10.84 -13.83 12.00
C GLY A 127 11.29 -13.02 10.78
N ILE A 128 10.55 -11.97 10.40
CA ILE A 128 10.95 -11.05 9.31
C ILE A 128 12.34 -10.45 9.60
N VAL A 129 12.57 -9.93 10.81
CA VAL A 129 13.87 -9.33 11.17
C VAL A 129 14.99 -10.37 11.11
N ALA A 130 14.74 -11.59 11.57
CA ALA A 130 15.71 -12.69 11.51
C ALA A 130 16.04 -13.11 10.06
N ASN A 131 15.11 -12.90 9.13
CA ASN A 131 15.23 -13.26 7.72
C ASN A 131 15.74 -12.13 6.83
N MET A 132 15.94 -10.92 7.37
CA MET A 132 16.49 -9.81 6.60
C MET A 132 17.91 -10.08 6.14
N ALA A 133 18.18 -9.84 4.86
CA ALA A 133 19.54 -9.91 4.28
C ALA A 133 20.44 -8.79 4.81
N ARG A 134 19.86 -7.68 5.22
CA ARG A 134 20.54 -6.48 5.74
C ARG A 134 19.58 -5.60 6.52
N ASP A 135 20.12 -4.64 7.25
CA ASP A 135 19.34 -3.55 7.84
C ASP A 135 18.52 -2.82 6.74
N SER A 136 17.31 -2.43 7.09
CA SER A 136 16.40 -1.77 6.15
C SER A 136 16.93 -0.41 5.72
N LYS A 137 17.03 -0.15 4.43
CA LYS A 137 17.47 1.12 3.84
C LYS A 137 16.72 1.43 2.54
N GLY A 138 16.58 2.69 2.20
CA GLY A 138 15.99 3.14 0.96
C GLY A 138 14.46 2.98 0.87
N ASN A 139 13.93 3.23 -0.32
CA ASN A 139 12.50 3.09 -0.65
C ASN A 139 12.18 1.73 -1.28
N ASP A 140 10.94 1.52 -1.73
CA ASP A 140 10.52 0.25 -2.35
C ASP A 140 11.32 -0.10 -3.61
N ARG A 141 11.72 0.90 -4.43
CA ARG A 141 12.61 0.65 -5.57
C ARG A 141 13.98 0.13 -5.15
N ALA A 142 14.52 0.67 -4.05
CA ALA A 142 15.79 0.18 -3.51
C ALA A 142 15.72 -1.28 -3.04
N GLN A 143 14.55 -1.75 -2.60
CA GLN A 143 14.36 -3.17 -2.28
C GLN A 143 14.32 -4.02 -3.56
N ILE A 144 13.61 -3.57 -4.60
CA ILE A 144 13.57 -4.25 -5.91
C ILE A 144 14.97 -4.31 -6.54
N LEU A 145 15.73 -3.21 -6.49
CA LEU A 145 17.11 -3.13 -6.98
C LEU A 145 18.04 -4.10 -6.22
N ALA A 146 17.86 -4.25 -4.91
CA ALA A 146 18.65 -5.18 -4.10
C ALA A 146 18.44 -6.64 -4.54
N VAL A 147 17.19 -7.03 -4.84
CA VAL A 147 16.89 -8.36 -5.39
C VAL A 147 17.51 -8.53 -6.78
N ALA A 148 17.38 -7.53 -7.65
CA ALA A 148 17.97 -7.55 -9.00
C ALA A 148 19.50 -7.65 -8.99
N ALA A 149 20.15 -7.10 -7.96
CA ALA A 149 21.61 -7.12 -7.76
C ALA A 149 22.11 -8.37 -7.01
N GLY A 150 21.23 -9.25 -6.54
CA GLY A 150 21.62 -10.46 -5.79
C GLY A 150 21.89 -10.22 -4.30
N GLU A 151 21.57 -9.04 -3.76
CA GLU A 151 21.72 -8.72 -2.33
C GLU A 151 20.70 -9.47 -1.46
N ALA A 152 19.55 -9.85 -2.06
CA ALA A 152 18.49 -10.64 -1.44
C ALA A 152 17.71 -11.41 -2.49
N ASP A 153 16.90 -12.39 -2.07
CA ASP A 153 16.08 -13.21 -2.96
C ASP A 153 14.65 -12.67 -3.08
N LEU A 154 14.14 -12.07 -2.00
CA LEU A 154 12.78 -11.53 -1.89
C LEU A 154 12.78 -10.07 -1.46
N ALA A 155 11.86 -9.28 -2.02
CA ALA A 155 11.56 -7.92 -1.57
C ALA A 155 10.05 -7.72 -1.38
N VAL A 156 9.65 -6.98 -0.33
CA VAL A 156 8.26 -6.56 -0.16
C VAL A 156 8.11 -5.10 -0.58
N ALA A 157 7.30 -4.86 -1.62
CA ALA A 157 7.10 -3.52 -2.18
C ALA A 157 5.72 -3.37 -2.83
N ASN A 158 5.29 -2.13 -3.07
CA ASN A 158 4.03 -1.86 -3.74
C ASN A 158 4.14 -2.06 -5.26
N THR A 159 3.04 -2.47 -5.88
CA THR A 159 2.95 -2.83 -7.31
C THR A 159 3.42 -1.74 -8.25
N TYR A 160 3.00 -0.50 -8.04
CA TYR A 160 3.33 0.63 -8.93
C TYR A 160 4.83 0.95 -9.03
N TYR A 161 5.66 0.51 -8.07
CA TYR A 161 7.11 0.77 -8.13
C TYR A 161 7.81 -0.03 -9.23
N LEU A 162 7.45 -1.30 -9.41
CA LEU A 162 8.01 -2.08 -10.50
C LEU A 162 7.53 -1.55 -11.86
N ALA A 163 6.23 -1.24 -12.00
CA ALA A 163 5.68 -0.64 -13.21
C ALA A 163 6.40 0.69 -13.55
N LEU A 164 6.64 1.56 -12.57
CA LEU A 164 7.38 2.80 -12.74
C LEU A 164 8.83 2.56 -13.19
N MET A 165 9.50 1.52 -12.69
CA MET A 165 10.86 1.17 -13.14
C MET A 165 10.83 0.62 -14.56
N LEU A 166 9.91 -0.30 -14.87
CA LEU A 166 9.75 -0.89 -16.22
C LEU A 166 9.41 0.16 -17.29
N SER A 167 8.68 1.23 -16.94
CA SER A 167 8.35 2.32 -17.87
C SER A 167 9.56 3.13 -18.37
N GLY A 168 10.74 2.94 -17.78
CA GLY A 168 11.94 3.72 -18.09
C GLY A 168 11.96 5.12 -17.49
N LYS A 169 10.89 5.62 -16.88
CA LYS A 169 10.82 6.96 -16.24
C LYS A 169 11.85 7.17 -15.11
N LYS A 170 12.53 6.11 -14.68
CA LYS A 170 13.58 6.14 -13.63
C LYS A 170 14.99 5.82 -14.18
N GLY A 171 15.14 5.87 -15.51
CA GLY A 171 16.41 5.62 -16.21
C GLY A 171 16.61 4.16 -16.61
N ALA A 172 17.47 3.97 -17.60
CA ALA A 172 17.74 2.67 -18.22
C ALA A 172 18.26 1.62 -17.24
N GLU A 173 19.10 2.03 -16.27
CA GLU A 173 19.64 1.13 -15.25
C GLU A 173 18.53 0.50 -14.38
N GLN A 174 17.61 1.33 -13.87
CA GLN A 174 16.48 0.80 -13.09
C GLN A 174 15.52 -0.03 -13.94
N GLN A 175 15.34 0.33 -15.22
CA GLN A 175 14.53 -0.47 -16.14
C GLN A 175 15.14 -1.84 -16.40
N ALA A 176 16.46 -1.91 -16.60
CA ALA A 176 17.18 -3.17 -16.79
C ALA A 176 17.11 -4.05 -15.51
N ALA A 177 17.29 -3.45 -14.34
CA ALA A 177 17.16 -4.15 -13.07
C ALA A 177 15.73 -4.68 -12.84
N ALA A 178 14.70 -3.89 -13.17
CA ALA A 178 13.29 -4.30 -13.03
C ALA A 178 12.95 -5.56 -13.84
N LYS A 179 13.59 -5.77 -14.98
CA LYS A 179 13.41 -6.97 -15.84
C LYS A 179 13.97 -8.26 -15.22
N LYS A 180 14.86 -8.14 -14.20
CA LYS A 180 15.47 -9.30 -13.51
C LYS A 180 14.63 -9.85 -12.36
N VAL A 181 13.54 -9.17 -11.99
CA VAL A 181 12.68 -9.59 -10.89
C VAL A 181 11.28 -9.91 -11.40
N LYS A 182 10.58 -10.77 -10.67
CA LYS A 182 9.18 -11.09 -10.94
C LYS A 182 8.28 -10.76 -9.75
N PRO A 183 7.03 -10.35 -9.99
CA PRO A 183 6.04 -10.15 -8.95
C PRO A 183 5.45 -11.49 -8.51
N PHE A 184 5.12 -11.58 -7.23
CA PHE A 184 4.34 -12.66 -6.64
C PHE A 184 3.28 -12.07 -5.72
N PHE A 185 2.03 -12.50 -5.90
CA PHE A 185 0.88 -12.04 -5.12
C PHE A 185 0.57 -13.08 -4.03
N PRO A 186 0.87 -12.81 -2.76
CA PRO A 186 0.70 -13.80 -1.69
C PRO A 186 -0.77 -13.98 -1.26
N ASN A 187 -1.04 -15.02 -0.46
CA ASN A 187 -2.35 -15.34 0.15
C ASN A 187 -3.46 -15.69 -0.87
N GLN A 188 -3.14 -16.20 -2.07
CA GLN A 188 -4.14 -16.45 -3.11
C GLN A 188 -5.14 -17.54 -2.73
N ASP A 189 -4.71 -18.58 -1.99
CA ASP A 189 -5.57 -19.65 -1.48
C ASP A 189 -6.34 -19.25 -0.21
N GLY A 190 -6.00 -18.09 0.36
CA GLY A 190 -6.58 -17.56 1.60
C GLY A 190 -7.40 -16.28 1.39
N ARG A 191 -7.06 -15.25 2.19
CA ARG A 191 -7.76 -13.95 2.20
C ARG A 191 -7.51 -13.08 0.98
N GLY A 192 -6.48 -13.36 0.21
CA GLY A 192 -6.02 -12.53 -0.90
C GLY A 192 -4.88 -11.59 -0.51
N THR A 193 -4.32 -10.94 -1.51
CA THR A 193 -3.21 -10.00 -1.37
C THR A 193 -3.64 -8.70 -0.70
N HIS A 194 -2.81 -8.20 0.22
CA HIS A 194 -3.02 -6.92 0.92
C HIS A 194 -3.19 -5.76 -0.05
N MET A 195 -4.34 -5.07 0.08
CA MET A 195 -4.68 -3.89 -0.68
C MET A 195 -4.56 -2.62 0.17
N ASN A 196 -4.17 -1.54 -0.48
CA ASN A 196 -4.18 -0.21 0.10
C ASN A 196 -4.59 0.83 -0.96
N ILE A 197 -4.76 2.08 -0.56
CA ILE A 197 -5.30 3.14 -1.41
C ILE A 197 -4.48 4.43 -1.38
N SER A 198 -4.52 5.17 -2.48
CA SER A 198 -4.45 6.62 -2.45
C SER A 198 -5.87 7.15 -2.30
N GLY A 199 -6.08 8.12 -1.43
CA GLY A 199 -7.42 8.61 -1.14
C GLY A 199 -7.44 10.02 -0.58
N GLY A 200 -8.64 10.55 -0.38
CA GLY A 200 -8.84 11.90 0.12
C GLY A 200 -10.04 12.05 1.05
N GLY A 201 -9.93 12.97 1.97
CA GLY A 201 -10.99 13.36 2.89
C GLY A 201 -11.18 14.87 2.97
N ILE A 202 -12.39 15.29 3.34
CA ILE A 202 -12.74 16.71 3.47
C ILE A 202 -12.24 17.20 4.83
N LEU A 203 -11.41 18.23 4.85
CA LEU A 203 -10.89 18.79 6.08
C LEU A 203 -12.00 19.32 6.98
N LYS A 204 -11.79 19.23 8.30
CA LYS A 204 -12.79 19.61 9.32
C LYS A 204 -13.37 21.01 9.13
N HIS A 205 -12.50 21.96 8.77
CA HIS A 205 -12.85 23.37 8.60
C HIS A 205 -12.82 23.81 7.12
N ALA A 206 -12.98 22.86 6.18
CA ALA A 206 -12.98 23.14 4.74
C ALA A 206 -13.96 24.29 4.38
N PRO A 207 -13.47 25.41 3.84
CA PRO A 207 -14.34 26.54 3.48
C PRO A 207 -15.25 26.23 2.30
N ASN A 208 -14.82 25.36 1.35
CA ASN A 208 -15.52 25.06 0.12
C ASN A 208 -15.95 23.59 0.04
N LYS A 209 -16.60 23.08 1.10
CA LYS A 209 -17.01 21.67 1.23
C LYS A 209 -17.72 21.12 -0.02
N THR A 210 -18.67 21.88 -0.59
CA THR A 210 -19.43 21.44 -1.78
C THR A 210 -18.51 21.20 -2.97
N ASN A 211 -17.55 22.09 -3.20
CA ASN A 211 -16.57 21.92 -4.27
C ASN A 211 -15.58 20.79 -3.98
N ALA A 212 -15.22 20.58 -2.71
CA ALA A 212 -14.41 19.44 -2.29
C ALA A 212 -15.08 18.10 -2.62
N ILE A 213 -16.40 17.99 -2.37
CA ILE A 213 -17.18 16.79 -2.74
C ILE A 213 -17.17 16.59 -4.25
N LYS A 214 -17.44 17.64 -5.03
CA LYS A 214 -17.43 17.59 -6.51
C LYS A 214 -16.06 17.17 -7.05
N LEU A 215 -14.96 17.65 -6.44
CA LEU A 215 -13.61 17.24 -6.85
C LEU A 215 -13.36 15.75 -6.55
N LEU A 216 -13.78 15.24 -5.39
CA LEU A 216 -13.68 13.80 -5.10
C LEU A 216 -14.50 12.96 -6.08
N GLU A 217 -15.71 13.41 -6.45
CA GLU A 217 -16.56 12.76 -7.45
C GLU A 217 -15.91 12.81 -8.84
N PHE A 218 -15.33 13.94 -9.23
CA PHE A 218 -14.59 14.08 -10.49
C PHE A 218 -13.40 13.13 -10.57
N LEU A 219 -12.61 13.00 -9.51
CA LEU A 219 -11.48 12.06 -9.45
C LEU A 219 -11.89 10.59 -9.61
N LEU A 220 -13.18 10.28 -9.49
CA LEU A 220 -13.78 8.95 -9.69
C LEU A 220 -14.51 8.82 -11.03
N THR A 221 -14.46 9.82 -11.91
CA THR A 221 -14.93 9.68 -13.29
C THR A 221 -13.97 8.81 -14.10
N LYS A 222 -14.46 8.20 -15.19
CA LYS A 222 -13.63 7.39 -16.08
C LYS A 222 -12.42 8.15 -16.59
N GLU A 223 -12.63 9.38 -17.07
CA GLU A 223 -11.57 10.26 -17.58
C GLU A 223 -10.45 10.51 -16.54
N ALA A 224 -10.83 10.89 -15.32
CA ALA A 224 -9.86 11.14 -14.24
C ALA A 224 -9.14 9.85 -13.82
N GLN A 225 -9.84 8.72 -13.79
CA GLN A 225 -9.25 7.43 -13.43
C GLN A 225 -8.26 6.94 -14.48
N GLU A 226 -8.56 7.06 -15.77
CA GLU A 226 -7.63 6.77 -16.87
C GLU A 226 -6.37 7.64 -16.76
N HIS A 227 -6.52 8.92 -16.45
CA HIS A 227 -5.39 9.82 -16.23
C HIS A 227 -4.54 9.38 -15.01
N ILE A 228 -5.17 9.05 -13.88
CA ILE A 228 -4.50 8.61 -12.67
C ILE A 228 -3.71 7.32 -12.94
N VAL A 229 -4.35 6.30 -13.51
CA VAL A 229 -3.75 5.00 -13.82
C VAL A 229 -2.52 5.16 -14.70
N ASN A 230 -2.60 5.96 -15.77
CA ASN A 230 -1.52 6.15 -16.73
C ASN A 230 -0.33 6.94 -16.18
N ASN A 231 -0.54 7.74 -15.14
CA ASN A 231 0.51 8.59 -14.57
C ASN A 231 1.08 8.07 -13.25
N THR A 232 0.30 7.31 -12.47
CA THR A 232 0.73 6.80 -11.15
C THR A 232 1.08 5.32 -11.16
N PHE A 233 0.64 4.56 -12.16
CA PHE A 233 0.73 3.10 -12.19
C PHE A 233 0.00 2.43 -11.00
N GLU A 234 -0.99 3.09 -10.41
CA GLU A 234 -1.89 2.47 -9.43
C GLU A 234 -3.08 1.81 -10.15
N TYR A 235 -3.75 0.85 -9.51
CA TYR A 235 -4.98 0.25 -10.05
C TYR A 235 -6.13 1.26 -9.98
N PRO A 236 -7.05 1.26 -10.95
CA PRO A 236 -8.24 2.11 -10.89
C PRO A 236 -9.10 1.76 -9.68
N MET A 237 -9.77 2.78 -9.12
CA MET A 237 -10.69 2.60 -8.00
C MET A 237 -12.05 2.10 -8.47
N ILE A 238 -12.48 2.50 -9.65
CA ILE A 238 -13.79 2.17 -10.23
C ILE A 238 -13.70 1.03 -11.24
N ASP A 239 -14.83 0.40 -11.54
CA ASP A 239 -14.94 -0.56 -12.61
C ASP A 239 -14.98 0.14 -13.98
N GLY A 240 -14.66 -0.60 -15.06
CA GLY A 240 -14.69 -0.10 -16.44
C GLY A 240 -13.50 0.79 -16.84
N VAL A 241 -12.47 0.84 -16.02
CA VAL A 241 -11.15 1.42 -16.36
C VAL A 241 -10.10 0.34 -16.24
N GLU A 242 -9.34 0.13 -17.31
CA GLU A 242 -8.28 -0.87 -17.33
C GLU A 242 -7.03 -0.38 -16.58
N PRO A 243 -6.34 -1.26 -15.85
CA PRO A 243 -5.03 -0.96 -15.31
C PRO A 243 -4.02 -0.64 -16.42
N HIS A 244 -3.00 0.15 -16.10
CA HIS A 244 -1.89 0.40 -17.02
C HIS A 244 -1.28 -0.92 -17.49
N GLU A 245 -0.90 -1.02 -18.78
CA GLU A 245 -0.36 -2.24 -19.41
C GLU A 245 0.76 -2.89 -18.58
N LEU A 246 1.69 -2.10 -18.04
CA LEU A 246 2.78 -2.62 -17.20
C LEU A 246 2.30 -3.30 -15.91
N LEU A 247 1.15 -2.88 -15.34
CA LEU A 247 0.52 -3.61 -14.24
C LEU A 247 -0.14 -4.89 -14.74
N SER A 248 -0.78 -4.84 -15.90
CA SER A 248 -1.42 -6.01 -16.52
C SER A 248 -0.40 -7.13 -16.81
N GLN A 249 0.79 -6.76 -17.28
CA GLN A 249 1.90 -7.69 -17.49
C GLN A 249 2.45 -8.31 -16.18
N MET A 250 2.26 -7.67 -15.04
CA MET A 250 2.64 -8.22 -13.74
C MET A 250 1.67 -9.29 -13.22
N GLY A 251 0.50 -9.42 -13.79
CA GLY A 251 -0.57 -10.33 -13.44
C GLY A 251 -1.86 -9.61 -13.04
N LEU A 252 -2.91 -9.88 -13.81
CA LEU A 252 -4.29 -9.51 -13.49
C LEU A 252 -5.03 -10.70 -12.91
N GLY A 253 -6.14 -10.42 -12.23
CA GLY A 253 -7.01 -11.47 -11.70
C GLY A 253 -6.55 -12.06 -10.37
N PHE A 254 -5.51 -11.51 -9.73
CA PHE A 254 -5.14 -11.92 -8.38
C PHE A 254 -6.26 -11.61 -7.38
N LYS A 255 -6.43 -12.50 -6.41
CA LYS A 255 -7.41 -12.32 -5.33
C LYS A 255 -6.96 -11.18 -4.42
N GLN A 256 -7.77 -10.13 -4.34
CA GLN A 256 -7.56 -8.99 -3.43
C GLN A 256 -8.16 -9.30 -2.06
N ASP A 257 -7.47 -8.91 -0.99
CA ASP A 257 -8.06 -8.94 0.35
C ASP A 257 -9.11 -7.83 0.50
N LEU A 258 -10.36 -8.17 0.21
CA LEU A 258 -11.52 -7.30 0.38
C LEU A 258 -12.24 -7.53 1.71
N LYS A 259 -11.81 -8.50 2.52
CA LYS A 259 -12.37 -8.76 3.85
C LYS A 259 -11.78 -7.81 4.88
N THR A 260 -10.48 -7.55 4.82
CA THR A 260 -9.80 -6.60 5.70
C THR A 260 -10.13 -5.18 5.28
N LYS A 261 -10.90 -4.46 6.11
CA LYS A 261 -11.26 -3.06 5.84
C LYS A 261 -10.01 -2.18 5.98
N VAL A 262 -9.62 -1.48 4.93
CA VAL A 262 -8.44 -0.58 4.97
C VAL A 262 -8.56 0.53 6.03
N ALA A 263 -9.78 0.85 6.47
CA ALA A 263 -10.03 1.77 7.58
C ALA A 263 -9.47 1.28 8.92
N SER A 264 -9.27 -0.04 9.10
CA SER A 264 -8.66 -0.59 10.32
C SER A 264 -7.18 -0.27 10.45
N TYR A 265 -6.49 0.03 9.34
CA TYR A 265 -5.04 0.28 9.35
C TYR A 265 -4.68 1.50 10.20
N GLY A 266 -5.45 2.59 10.09
CA GLY A 266 -5.22 3.79 10.91
C GLY A 266 -5.33 3.53 12.41
N LYS A 267 -6.32 2.74 12.83
CA LYS A 267 -6.54 2.38 14.23
C LYS A 267 -5.42 1.50 14.81
N LYS A 268 -4.81 0.67 13.97
CA LYS A 268 -3.77 -0.29 14.37
C LYS A 268 -2.36 0.19 14.04
N GLN A 269 -2.21 1.40 13.50
CA GLN A 269 -0.91 1.91 13.04
C GLN A 269 0.11 2.06 14.19
N ALA A 270 -0.35 2.53 15.36
CA ALA A 270 0.49 2.65 16.55
C ALA A 270 0.98 1.28 17.04
N ASP A 271 0.06 0.32 17.15
CA ASP A 271 0.38 -1.06 17.53
C ASP A 271 1.34 -1.72 16.53
N ALA A 272 1.14 -1.49 15.23
CA ALA A 272 2.01 -1.99 14.19
C ALA A 272 3.44 -1.45 14.31
N LEU A 273 3.57 -0.14 14.56
CA LEU A 273 4.88 0.48 14.78
C LEU A 273 5.54 -0.07 16.05
N GLU A 274 4.81 -0.19 17.15
CA GLU A 274 5.30 -0.74 18.42
C GLU A 274 5.84 -2.18 18.22
N ILE A 275 5.08 -3.05 17.58
CA ILE A 275 5.50 -4.43 17.27
C ILE A 275 6.78 -4.46 16.44
N MET A 276 6.87 -3.63 15.39
CA MET A 276 8.07 -3.58 14.57
C MET A 276 9.29 -3.09 15.35
N LEU A 277 9.15 -2.05 16.17
CA LEU A 277 10.25 -1.52 16.99
C LEU A 277 10.70 -2.53 18.06
N ALA A 278 9.76 -3.18 18.75
CA ALA A 278 10.05 -4.23 19.72
C ALA A 278 10.78 -5.43 19.08
N SER A 279 10.52 -5.71 17.81
CA SER A 279 11.21 -6.73 17.01
C SER A 279 12.57 -6.28 16.47
N LYS A 280 13.04 -5.06 16.78
CA LYS A 280 14.26 -4.43 16.25
C LYS A 280 14.25 -4.22 14.72
N TRP A 281 13.09 -4.06 14.14
CA TRP A 281 12.94 -3.71 12.74
C TRP A 281 13.33 -2.24 12.54
N LYS A 282 14.55 -2.02 12.10
CA LYS A 282 15.15 -0.68 11.93
C LYS A 282 14.77 -0.04 10.59
#